data_957cccd80a91553c89d35c719d738931
#
_entry.id   957cccd80a91553c89d35c719d738931
#
_cell.length_a   1.000
_cell.length_b   1.000
_cell.length_c   1.000
_cell.angle_alpha   90.00
_cell.angle_beta   90.00
_cell.angle_gamma   90.00
#
_symmetry.space_group_name_H-M   'P 1'
#
loop_
_entity.id
_entity.type
_entity.pdbx_description
1 polymer ?
#
loop_
_entity_poly.entity_id
_entity_poly.type
_entity_poly.pdbx_seq_one_letter_code
_entity_poly.pdbx_strand_id
1 'polypeptide(L)'
;DKQGLLHIWELPEIDEKEVVTDRYLTVVDVGGRSNKADFSVIVVFDRLFMIDGDRPVVVAQWYGHCDIDQLAWKAAQIAAFYDNSLLVIESNTLETHDKERQVDGDQSGFILNQIKDIYPNLYARKQSEEDVREGLPTKYGFHTNISTKPMIISTLVKVIRENLYTERDE
;
A
#
# COMPACT_ATOMS: atom_id res chain seq x y z
N ASP A 1 11.01 -19.59 0.40
CA ASP A 1 11.61 -20.00 -0.85
C ASP A 1 12.72 -19.02 -1.23
N LYS A 2 13.97 -19.49 -1.32
CA LYS A 2 15.12 -18.63 -1.67
C LYS A 2 15.04 -18.07 -3.11
N GLN A 3 14.10 -18.49 -3.91
CA GLN A 3 13.84 -18.00 -5.27
C GLN A 3 12.47 -17.33 -5.39
N GLY A 4 11.73 -17.20 -4.30
CA GLY A 4 10.44 -16.52 -4.27
C GLY A 4 10.60 -15.02 -4.37
N LEU A 5 9.60 -14.36 -4.96
CA LEU A 5 9.52 -12.89 -5.01
C LEU A 5 8.94 -12.30 -3.72
N LEU A 6 8.40 -13.13 -2.82
CA LEU A 6 7.90 -12.73 -1.51
C LEU A 6 8.94 -13.10 -0.45
N HIS A 7 9.46 -12.08 0.20
CA HIS A 7 10.35 -12.17 1.34
C HIS A 7 9.55 -11.94 2.61
N ILE A 8 9.65 -12.84 3.59
CA ILE A 8 9.03 -12.72 4.91
C ILE A 8 10.16 -12.82 5.93
N TRP A 9 10.42 -11.75 6.66
CA TRP A 9 11.41 -11.70 7.73
C TRP A 9 10.78 -12.02 9.08
N GLU A 10 9.54 -11.58 9.29
CA GLU A 10 8.78 -11.85 10.51
C GLU A 10 7.36 -12.29 10.16
N LEU A 11 6.89 -13.35 10.82
CA LEU A 11 5.52 -13.82 10.69
C LEU A 11 4.58 -12.91 11.46
N PRO A 12 3.29 -12.79 11.07
CA PRO A 12 2.34 -12.02 11.83
C PRO A 12 2.14 -12.64 13.22
N GLU A 13 2.19 -11.80 14.23
CA GLU A 13 1.77 -12.14 15.58
C GLU A 13 0.32 -11.71 15.75
N ILE A 14 -0.53 -12.67 16.04
CA ILE A 14 -1.94 -12.44 16.30
C ILE A 14 -2.17 -12.77 17.78
N ASP A 15 -2.27 -11.74 18.61
CA ASP A 15 -2.64 -11.89 20.01
C ASP A 15 -4.14 -11.61 20.17
N GLU A 16 -4.90 -12.65 20.52
CA GLU A 16 -6.35 -12.52 20.76
C GLU A 16 -6.67 -11.65 21.99
N LYS A 17 -5.69 -11.39 22.85
CA LYS A 17 -5.87 -10.64 24.10
C LYS A 17 -5.55 -9.17 23.98
N GLU A 18 -4.62 -8.81 23.09
CA GLU A 18 -4.19 -7.43 22.87
C GLU A 18 -4.33 -7.07 21.39
N VAL A 19 -5.54 -6.67 21.01
CA VAL A 19 -5.81 -6.20 19.65
C VAL A 19 -5.25 -4.78 19.48
N VAL A 20 -4.16 -4.64 18.78
CA VAL A 20 -3.65 -3.34 18.34
C VAL A 20 -4.22 -3.03 16.97
N THR A 21 -5.15 -2.09 16.91
CA THR A 21 -5.77 -1.67 15.66
C THR A 21 -4.71 -1.16 14.67
N ASP A 22 -4.76 -1.69 13.44
CA ASP A 22 -3.82 -1.36 12.37
C ASP A 22 -2.35 -1.53 12.78
N ARG A 23 -2.03 -2.57 13.58
CA ARG A 23 -0.64 -2.93 13.90
C ARG A 23 0.18 -3.06 12.62
N TYR A 24 -0.36 -3.77 11.65
CA TYR A 24 0.30 -3.94 10.35
C TYR A 24 -0.24 -2.95 9.32
N LEU A 25 0.68 -2.44 8.50
CA LEU A 25 0.40 -1.56 7.37
C LEU A 25 0.97 -2.17 6.10
N THR A 26 0.12 -2.45 5.13
CA THR A 26 0.54 -2.93 3.80
C THR A 26 0.43 -1.80 2.78
N VAL A 27 1.55 -1.48 2.14
CA VAL A 27 1.63 -0.42 1.13
C VAL A 27 1.93 -1.04 -0.23
N VAL A 28 1.22 -0.59 -1.26
CA VAL A 28 1.37 -1.07 -2.64
C VAL A 28 1.71 0.08 -3.56
N ASP A 29 2.85 -0.04 -4.23
CA ASP A 29 3.21 0.77 -5.40
C ASP A 29 2.96 -0.04 -6.68
N VAL A 30 2.20 0.53 -7.59
CA VAL A 30 1.73 -0.16 -8.80
C VAL A 30 2.65 0.17 -9.97
N GLY A 31 3.50 -0.79 -10.33
CA GLY A 31 4.38 -0.71 -11.50
C GLY A 31 3.69 -1.19 -12.78
N GLY A 32 4.48 -1.37 -13.82
CA GLY A 32 4.02 -1.84 -15.12
C GLY A 32 4.09 -3.36 -15.30
N ARG A 33 3.42 -3.87 -16.34
CA ARG A 33 3.37 -5.31 -16.65
C ARG A 33 4.62 -5.86 -17.34
N SER A 34 5.28 -5.03 -18.13
CA SER A 34 6.37 -5.49 -18.98
C SER A 34 7.70 -5.53 -18.22
N ASN A 35 8.59 -6.43 -18.60
CA ASN A 35 9.96 -6.50 -18.06
C ASN A 35 10.80 -5.23 -18.30
N LYS A 36 10.26 -4.25 -19.04
CA LYS A 36 10.87 -2.93 -19.27
C LYS A 36 10.24 -1.83 -18.42
N ALA A 37 9.14 -2.11 -17.73
CA ALA A 37 8.46 -1.20 -16.83
C ALA A 37 9.03 -1.31 -15.42
N ASP A 38 8.65 -0.38 -14.55
CA ASP A 38 8.98 -0.45 -13.13
C ASP A 38 8.29 -1.64 -12.45
N PHE A 39 8.91 -2.19 -11.43
CA PHE A 39 8.32 -3.25 -10.62
C PHE A 39 7.11 -2.74 -9.84
N SER A 40 6.11 -3.62 -9.67
CA SER A 40 5.16 -3.44 -8.59
C SER A 40 5.78 -3.91 -7.28
N VAL A 41 5.51 -3.20 -6.21
CA VAL A 41 6.07 -3.50 -4.89
C VAL A 41 4.95 -3.53 -3.85
N ILE A 42 5.00 -4.53 -2.96
CA ILE A 42 4.13 -4.62 -1.78
C ILE A 42 5.05 -4.70 -0.56
N VAL A 43 4.90 -3.78 0.38
CA VAL A 43 5.71 -3.76 1.62
C VAL A 43 4.77 -3.81 2.82
N VAL A 44 5.12 -4.64 3.80
CA VAL A 44 4.40 -4.74 5.07
C VAL A 44 5.28 -4.21 6.20
N PHE A 45 4.72 -3.27 6.97
CA PHE A 45 5.32 -2.72 8.17
C PHE A 45 4.60 -3.24 9.41
N ASP A 46 5.36 -3.67 10.43
CA ASP A 46 4.86 -3.77 11.79
C ASP A 46 5.09 -2.44 12.51
N ARG A 47 4.03 -1.89 13.09
CA ARG A 47 4.04 -0.59 13.78
C ARG A 47 3.89 -0.72 15.30
N LEU A 48 3.95 -1.94 15.84
CA LEU A 48 3.72 -2.19 17.28
C LEU A 48 4.61 -1.30 18.15
N PHE A 49 5.90 -1.23 17.82
CA PHE A 49 6.88 -0.50 18.63
C PHE A 49 6.71 1.02 18.58
N MET A 50 5.95 1.55 17.63
CA MET A 50 5.61 2.98 17.60
C MET A 50 4.77 3.42 18.80
N ILE A 51 4.07 2.50 19.46
CA ILE A 51 3.29 2.78 20.69
C ILE A 51 4.23 3.23 21.80
N ASP A 52 5.40 2.64 21.90
CA ASP A 52 6.42 2.96 22.90
C ASP A 52 7.44 4.02 22.43
N GLY A 53 7.18 4.65 21.27
CA GLY A 53 8.05 5.68 20.71
C GLY A 53 9.25 5.15 19.95
N ASP A 54 9.28 3.86 19.64
CA ASP A 54 10.26 3.24 18.74
C ASP A 54 9.76 3.29 17.27
N ARG A 55 10.44 2.64 16.38
CA ARG A 55 10.24 2.75 14.93
C ARG A 55 9.55 1.52 14.34
N PRO A 56 8.79 1.70 13.24
CA PRO A 56 8.22 0.58 12.51
C PRO A 56 9.31 -0.26 11.85
N VAL A 57 9.00 -1.52 11.65
CA VAL A 57 9.90 -2.51 11.05
C VAL A 57 9.26 -3.06 9.77
N VAL A 58 10.04 -3.17 8.69
CA VAL A 58 9.62 -3.91 7.49
C VAL A 58 9.66 -5.41 7.82
N VAL A 59 8.51 -6.08 7.72
CA VAL A 59 8.36 -7.50 8.08
C VAL A 59 8.17 -8.42 6.89
N ALA A 60 7.68 -7.88 5.77
CA ALA A 60 7.60 -8.60 4.51
C ALA A 60 7.66 -7.65 3.31
N GLN A 61 8.13 -8.18 2.18
CA GLN A 61 8.17 -7.48 0.91
C GLN A 61 7.92 -8.45 -0.24
N TRP A 62 7.11 -8.02 -1.20
CA TRP A 62 6.99 -8.65 -2.49
C TRP A 62 7.32 -7.63 -3.58
N TYR A 63 8.07 -8.03 -4.60
CA TYR A 63 8.30 -7.20 -5.79
C TYR A 63 8.31 -8.06 -7.05
N GLY A 64 7.85 -7.50 -8.16
CA GLY A 64 7.83 -8.21 -9.44
C GLY A 64 6.95 -7.55 -10.47
N HIS A 65 6.87 -8.20 -11.62
CA HIS A 65 5.91 -7.88 -12.66
C HIS A 65 4.79 -8.92 -12.63
N CYS A 66 3.55 -8.45 -12.63
CA CYS A 66 2.38 -9.30 -12.76
C CYS A 66 1.22 -8.49 -13.37
N ASP A 67 0.22 -9.20 -13.82
CA ASP A 67 -1.02 -8.56 -14.22
C ASP A 67 -1.70 -7.92 -13.01
N ILE A 68 -2.47 -6.89 -13.25
CA ILE A 68 -2.99 -6.01 -12.22
C ILE A 68 -4.06 -6.68 -11.37
N ASP A 69 -4.87 -7.54 -11.98
CA ASP A 69 -5.78 -8.41 -11.26
C ASP A 69 -5.04 -9.34 -10.30
N GLN A 70 -3.91 -9.91 -10.73
CA GLN A 70 -3.04 -10.70 -9.87
C GLN A 70 -2.40 -9.87 -8.76
N LEU A 71 -2.00 -8.62 -9.05
CA LEU A 71 -1.47 -7.71 -8.04
C LEU A 71 -2.52 -7.37 -6.97
N ALA A 72 -3.76 -7.11 -7.38
CA ALA A 72 -4.88 -6.86 -6.46
C ALA A 72 -5.06 -8.02 -5.48
N TRP A 73 -5.11 -9.23 -6.00
CA TRP A 73 -5.26 -10.43 -5.18
C TRP A 73 -4.06 -10.70 -4.29
N LYS A 74 -2.83 -10.51 -4.79
CA LYS A 74 -1.60 -10.64 -3.99
C LYS A 74 -1.60 -9.66 -2.82
N ALA A 75 -1.92 -8.40 -3.10
CA ALA A 75 -1.98 -7.35 -2.09
C ALA A 75 -3.01 -7.69 -1.00
N ALA A 76 -4.22 -8.09 -1.39
CA ALA A 76 -5.27 -8.46 -0.46
C ALA A 76 -4.89 -9.71 0.36
N GLN A 77 -4.28 -10.72 -0.26
CA GLN A 77 -3.84 -11.95 0.43
C GLN A 77 -2.72 -11.67 1.43
N ILE A 78 -1.70 -10.89 1.03
CA ILE A 78 -0.60 -10.52 1.93
C ILE A 78 -1.14 -9.68 3.10
N ALA A 79 -1.99 -8.70 2.82
CA ALA A 79 -2.59 -7.87 3.85
C ALA A 79 -3.50 -8.67 4.80
N ALA A 80 -4.28 -9.62 4.28
CA ALA A 80 -5.09 -10.53 5.08
C ALA A 80 -4.23 -11.46 5.95
N PHE A 81 -3.11 -11.97 5.43
CA PHE A 81 -2.18 -12.79 6.19
C PHE A 81 -1.58 -12.02 7.38
N TYR A 82 -1.36 -10.72 7.25
CA TYR A 82 -0.94 -9.83 8.34
C TYR A 82 -2.14 -9.18 9.05
N ASP A 83 -3.02 -10.01 9.56
CA ASP A 83 -4.17 -9.64 10.42
C ASP A 83 -5.08 -8.57 9.80
N ASN A 84 -5.43 -8.73 8.54
CA ASN A 84 -6.21 -7.74 7.80
C ASN A 84 -5.63 -6.32 7.93
N SER A 85 -4.34 -6.18 7.74
CA SER A 85 -3.59 -4.93 7.85
C SER A 85 -4.26 -3.79 7.08
N LEU A 86 -4.03 -2.54 7.50
CA LEU A 86 -4.46 -1.39 6.72
C LEU A 86 -3.77 -1.42 5.33
N LEU A 87 -4.56 -1.65 4.27
CA LEU A 87 -4.07 -1.75 2.90
C LEU A 87 -4.12 -0.40 2.20
N VAL A 88 -2.95 0.14 1.86
CA VAL A 88 -2.79 1.42 1.16
C VAL A 88 -2.24 1.16 -0.24
N ILE A 89 -3.02 1.51 -1.26
CA ILE A 89 -2.61 1.38 -2.67
C ILE A 89 -2.41 2.77 -3.25
N GLU A 90 -1.29 2.98 -3.95
CA GLU A 90 -1.07 4.23 -4.67
C GLU A 90 -2.07 4.38 -5.82
N SER A 91 -2.73 5.54 -5.91
CA SER A 91 -3.81 5.79 -6.87
C SER A 91 -3.45 6.75 -8.00
N ASN A 92 -2.16 7.01 -8.26
CA ASN A 92 -1.71 8.01 -9.24
C ASN A 92 -2.10 7.70 -10.68
N THR A 93 -2.12 6.44 -11.02
CA THR A 93 -2.50 5.98 -12.35
C THR A 93 -4.01 6.10 -12.59
N LEU A 94 -4.79 6.42 -11.54
CA LEU A 94 -6.24 6.50 -11.56
C LEU A 94 -6.80 7.83 -12.07
N GLU A 95 -6.04 8.91 -11.95
CA GLU A 95 -6.55 10.27 -12.18
C GLU A 95 -5.89 10.97 -13.38
N THR A 96 -4.98 10.35 -14.10
CA THR A 96 -4.40 10.95 -15.31
C THR A 96 -5.28 10.74 -16.51
N HIS A 97 -5.92 11.83 -16.96
CA HIS A 97 -6.63 11.94 -18.24
C HIS A 97 -5.71 11.87 -19.47
N ASP A 98 -4.49 11.39 -19.36
CA ASP A 98 -3.56 11.22 -20.47
C ASP A 98 -4.03 10.09 -21.37
N LYS A 99 -4.54 10.46 -22.55
CA LYS A 99 -5.07 9.52 -23.55
C LYS A 99 -4.06 8.45 -23.99
N GLU A 100 -2.75 8.71 -23.89
CA GLU A 100 -1.70 7.74 -24.20
C GLU A 100 -1.53 6.68 -23.11
N ARG A 101 -1.85 7.01 -21.85
CA ARG A 101 -1.91 6.07 -20.73
C ARG A 101 -3.26 5.36 -20.61
N GLN A 102 -4.31 5.85 -21.29
CA GLN A 102 -5.60 5.17 -21.38
C GLN A 102 -5.54 3.86 -22.17
N VAL A 103 -4.50 3.63 -22.96
CA VAL A 103 -4.31 2.34 -23.66
C VAL A 103 -3.82 1.25 -22.68
N ASP A 104 -3.10 1.62 -21.59
CA ASP A 104 -2.84 0.76 -20.43
C ASP A 104 -3.92 0.90 -19.33
N GLY A 105 -4.98 1.58 -19.64
CA GLY A 105 -6.23 1.87 -18.98
C GLY A 105 -6.31 1.64 -17.49
N ASP A 106 -6.75 2.67 -16.77
CA ASP A 106 -7.55 2.59 -15.53
C ASP A 106 -7.28 1.41 -14.57
N GLN A 107 -6.03 1.04 -14.49
CA GLN A 107 -5.60 -0.23 -13.93
C GLN A 107 -5.66 -0.25 -12.40
N SER A 108 -5.36 0.86 -11.74
CA SER A 108 -5.47 0.90 -10.30
C SER A 108 -6.90 1.15 -9.83
N GLY A 109 -7.77 1.81 -10.64
CA GLY A 109 -9.22 1.79 -10.45
C GLY A 109 -9.77 0.39 -10.51
N PHE A 110 -9.25 -0.40 -11.42
CA PHE A 110 -9.59 -1.81 -11.52
C PHE A 110 -9.19 -2.58 -10.26
N ILE A 111 -7.97 -2.40 -9.76
CA ILE A 111 -7.50 -3.02 -8.51
C ILE A 111 -8.42 -2.64 -7.36
N LEU A 112 -8.63 -1.35 -7.14
CA LEU A 112 -9.46 -0.85 -6.05
C LEU A 112 -10.90 -1.35 -6.18
N ASN A 113 -11.46 -1.38 -7.39
CA ASN A 113 -12.81 -1.89 -7.64
C ASN A 113 -12.93 -3.39 -7.39
N GLN A 114 -11.88 -4.18 -7.65
CA GLN A 114 -11.90 -5.61 -7.36
C GLN A 114 -11.90 -5.94 -5.87
N ILE A 115 -11.17 -5.17 -5.06
CA ILE A 115 -10.93 -5.52 -3.66
C ILE A 115 -11.75 -4.71 -2.65
N LYS A 116 -12.29 -3.52 -3.03
CA LYS A 116 -13.02 -2.63 -2.10
C LYS A 116 -14.23 -3.27 -1.41
N ASP A 117 -14.87 -4.23 -2.08
CA ASP A 117 -16.08 -4.88 -1.57
C ASP A 117 -15.76 -6.18 -0.80
N ILE A 118 -14.52 -6.65 -0.86
CA ILE A 118 -14.10 -7.92 -0.27
C ILE A 118 -13.00 -7.76 0.79
N TYR A 119 -12.19 -6.72 0.72
CA TYR A 119 -11.15 -6.47 1.70
C TYR A 119 -11.64 -5.45 2.75
N PRO A 120 -11.65 -5.83 4.05
CA PRO A 120 -12.34 -5.05 5.07
C PRO A 120 -11.63 -3.76 5.47
N ASN A 121 -10.30 -3.68 5.31
CA ASN A 121 -9.46 -2.61 5.86
C ASN A 121 -8.67 -1.88 4.75
N LEU A 122 -9.39 -1.37 3.75
CA LEU A 122 -8.81 -0.61 2.65
C LEU A 122 -8.73 0.87 3.00
N TYR A 123 -7.55 1.48 2.84
CA TYR A 123 -7.35 2.91 3.08
C TYR A 123 -8.24 3.77 2.18
N ALA A 124 -9.00 4.64 2.83
CA ALA A 124 -9.83 5.65 2.17
C ALA A 124 -9.34 7.06 2.51
N ARG A 125 -9.35 7.93 1.51
CA ARG A 125 -9.05 9.36 1.71
C ARG A 125 -10.16 10.01 2.53
N LYS A 126 -9.78 10.93 3.41
CA LYS A 126 -10.76 11.73 4.15
C LYS A 126 -11.60 12.55 3.18
N GLN A 127 -12.89 12.39 3.26
CA GLN A 127 -13.85 13.21 2.51
C GLN A 127 -14.07 14.57 3.21
N SER A 128 -14.31 15.61 2.43
CA SER A 128 -14.77 16.89 2.96
C SER A 128 -16.23 16.77 3.44
N GLU A 129 -16.66 17.67 4.31
CA GLU A 129 -18.06 17.74 4.73
C GLU A 129 -19.01 17.97 3.56
N GLU A 130 -18.54 18.69 2.53
CA GLU A 130 -19.27 18.95 1.31
C GLU A 130 -19.44 17.69 0.49
N ASP A 131 -18.35 16.90 0.27
CA ASP A 131 -18.41 15.61 -0.44
C ASP A 131 -19.40 14.65 0.22
N VAL A 132 -19.38 14.59 1.56
CA VAL A 132 -20.32 13.74 2.32
C VAL A 132 -21.76 14.23 2.16
N ARG A 133 -21.99 15.54 2.19
CA ARG A 133 -23.33 16.15 2.04
C ARG A 133 -23.88 15.94 0.63
N GLU A 134 -23.03 15.96 -0.38
CA GLU A 134 -23.38 15.69 -1.77
C GLU A 134 -23.51 14.20 -2.08
N GLY A 135 -23.20 13.33 -1.14
CA GLY A 135 -23.25 11.88 -1.32
C GLY A 135 -22.22 11.36 -2.33
N LEU A 136 -21.08 12.02 -2.45
CA LEU A 136 -20.02 11.57 -3.34
C LEU A 136 -19.40 10.25 -2.84
N PRO A 137 -18.99 9.36 -3.75
CA PRO A 137 -18.46 8.07 -3.37
C PRO A 137 -17.10 8.21 -2.64
N THR A 138 -16.85 7.30 -1.73
CA THR A 138 -15.57 7.20 -1.02
C THR A 138 -14.42 7.00 -2.00
N LYS A 139 -13.36 7.82 -1.86
CA LYS A 139 -12.15 7.71 -2.67
C LYS A 139 -11.12 6.86 -1.95
N TYR A 140 -10.86 5.68 -2.46
CA TYR A 140 -9.85 4.77 -1.93
C TYR A 140 -8.45 5.07 -2.48
N GLY A 141 -7.44 4.54 -1.78
CA GLY A 141 -6.05 4.65 -2.16
C GLY A 141 -5.39 5.99 -1.85
N PHE A 142 -4.07 6.00 -1.82
CA PHE A 142 -3.26 7.18 -1.58
C PHE A 142 -2.94 7.89 -2.89
N HIS A 143 -3.21 9.18 -2.97
CA HIS A 143 -2.97 9.96 -4.18
C HIS A 143 -1.69 10.79 -4.08
N THR A 144 -0.73 10.47 -4.95
CA THR A 144 0.51 11.24 -5.13
C THR A 144 0.30 12.26 -6.25
N ASN A 145 0.37 13.53 -5.96
CA ASN A 145 0.21 14.62 -6.90
C ASN A 145 1.33 15.67 -6.71
N ILE A 146 1.25 16.76 -7.47
CA ILE A 146 2.24 17.85 -7.41
C ILE A 146 2.37 18.42 -5.99
N SER A 147 1.30 18.45 -5.20
CA SER A 147 1.30 18.99 -3.84
C SER A 147 1.80 17.96 -2.82
N THR A 148 1.40 16.69 -2.94
CA THR A 148 1.75 15.64 -1.97
C THR A 148 3.16 15.07 -2.20
N LYS A 149 3.64 15.02 -3.45
CA LYS A 149 4.96 14.46 -3.79
C LYS A 149 6.13 15.14 -3.06
N PRO A 150 6.24 16.49 -2.99
CA PRO A 150 7.30 17.13 -2.22
C PRO A 150 7.25 16.79 -0.73
N MET A 151 6.05 16.66 -0.15
CA MET A 151 5.88 16.27 1.26
C MET A 151 6.36 14.85 1.50
N ILE A 152 6.01 13.92 0.63
CA ILE A 152 6.47 12.52 0.72
C ILE A 152 7.98 12.46 0.65
N ILE A 153 8.60 13.14 -0.32
CA ILE A 153 10.06 13.16 -0.49
C ILE A 153 10.74 13.77 0.74
N SER A 154 10.26 14.90 1.26
CA SER A 154 10.85 15.53 2.45
C SER A 154 10.70 14.66 3.69
N THR A 155 9.56 14.00 3.84
CA THR A 155 9.32 13.03 4.92
C THR A 155 10.25 11.83 4.80
N LEU A 156 10.41 11.27 3.59
CA LEU A 156 11.34 10.15 3.34
C LEU A 156 12.78 10.52 3.69
N VAL A 157 13.23 11.70 3.25
CA VAL A 157 14.57 12.21 3.58
C VAL A 157 14.76 12.31 5.09
N LYS A 158 13.76 12.80 5.82
CA LYS A 158 13.79 12.85 7.28
C LYS A 158 13.84 11.44 7.87
N VAL A 159 12.98 10.56 7.45
CA VAL A 159 12.88 9.18 7.92
C VAL A 159 14.21 8.42 7.76
N ILE A 160 14.86 8.57 6.60
CA ILE A 160 16.18 7.95 6.34
C ILE A 160 17.26 8.59 7.20
N ARG A 161 17.33 9.94 7.25
CA ARG A 161 18.37 10.67 8.00
C ARG A 161 18.32 10.40 9.49
N GLU A 162 17.13 10.31 10.05
CA GLU A 162 16.90 10.10 11.48
C GLU A 162 16.73 8.62 11.82
N ASN A 163 16.84 7.73 10.84
CA ASN A 163 16.72 6.27 11.02
C ASN A 163 15.39 5.90 11.72
N LEU A 164 14.27 6.41 11.19
CA LEU A 164 12.95 6.25 11.82
C LEU A 164 12.19 4.99 11.40
N TYR A 165 12.80 4.08 10.67
CA TYR A 165 12.26 2.75 10.39
C TYR A 165 13.41 1.73 10.29
N THR A 166 13.08 0.45 10.39
CA THR A 166 14.03 -0.63 10.21
C THR A 166 13.79 -1.32 8.87
N GLU A 167 14.79 -1.23 7.99
CA GLU A 167 14.83 -1.94 6.72
C GLU A 167 15.42 -3.34 6.91
N ARG A 168 14.90 -4.32 6.17
CA ARG A 168 15.34 -5.72 6.23
C ARG A 168 15.88 -6.23 4.89
N ASP A 169 15.62 -5.51 3.80
CA ASP A 169 16.16 -5.85 2.47
C ASP A 169 17.60 -5.34 2.37
N GLU A 170 18.56 -6.24 2.04
CA GLU A 170 19.99 -5.94 1.94
C GLU A 170 20.41 -5.66 0.49
#